data_772b7040d69903c35e80ed6d4229b9ea
#
_entry.id   772b7040d69903c35e80ed6d4229b9ea
#
_cell.length_a   1.000
_cell.length_b   1.000
_cell.length_c   1.000
_cell.angle_alpha   90.00
_cell.angle_beta   90.00
_cell.angle_gamma   90.00
#
_symmetry.space_group_name_H-M   'P 1'
#
loop_
_entity.id
_entity.type
_entity.pdbx_description
1 polymer ?
#
loop_
_entity_poly.entity_id
_entity_poly.type
_entity_poly.pdbx_seq_one_letter_code
_entity_poly.pdbx_strand_id
1 'polypeptide(L)'
;DDNLSDENVIVLGDLNDDIAEESTNNIFQNILNDTENYHFSDIDIAMGPISEWSFPNWPSHLDHILLTNELYDGMNTTRTQTIKIDDHVSGGWNEYDQNISDHRPVAVKILNLITYYDIDGDVIVNDEDIDILVLHLIEDNELIDTADFNQDSVVDIFDLFRLIDFIYSN
;
A
#
# COMPACT_ATOMS: atom_id res chain seq x y z
N ASP A 1 18.23 0.57 -24.79
CA ASP A 1 16.97 -0.12 -24.41
C ASP A 1 17.03 -0.31 -22.90
N ASP A 2 16.62 0.73 -22.22
CA ASP A 2 16.54 0.69 -20.77
C ASP A 2 15.28 -0.09 -20.42
N ASN A 3 15.44 -1.37 -20.11
CA ASN A 3 14.39 -2.21 -19.58
C ASN A 3 14.03 -1.65 -18.19
N LEU A 4 12.93 -0.91 -18.13
CA LEU A 4 12.27 -0.56 -16.87
C LEU A 4 11.50 -1.75 -16.29
N SER A 5 11.74 -2.97 -16.79
CA SER A 5 10.98 -4.18 -16.48
C SER A 5 11.17 -4.69 -15.05
N ASP A 6 12.12 -4.15 -14.31
CA ASP A 6 12.46 -4.61 -12.95
C ASP A 6 12.57 -3.41 -11.98
N GLU A 7 11.86 -2.30 -12.25
CA GLU A 7 11.93 -1.13 -11.41
C GLU A 7 10.59 -0.88 -10.69
N ASN A 8 10.66 -0.63 -9.39
CA ASN A 8 9.51 -0.19 -8.60
C ASN A 8 9.00 1.16 -9.12
N VAL A 9 7.89 1.17 -9.82
CA VAL A 9 7.30 2.40 -10.36
C VAL A 9 5.96 2.68 -9.70
N ILE A 10 5.78 3.92 -9.26
CA ILE A 10 4.52 4.45 -8.77
C ILE A 10 4.15 5.66 -9.62
N VAL A 11 2.98 5.60 -10.25
CA VAL A 11 2.38 6.74 -10.93
C VAL A 11 1.21 7.24 -10.08
N LEU A 12 1.25 8.50 -9.66
CA LEU A 12 0.21 9.06 -8.80
C LEU A 12 -0.17 10.50 -9.21
N GLY A 13 -1.43 10.84 -9.00
CA GLY A 13 -1.96 12.18 -9.21
C GLY A 13 -3.39 12.18 -9.74
N ASP A 14 -3.85 13.38 -10.08
CA ASP A 14 -5.10 13.59 -10.78
C ASP A 14 -4.96 13.15 -12.25
N LEU A 15 -5.53 11.97 -12.56
CA LEU A 15 -5.56 11.43 -13.91
C LEU A 15 -6.79 11.88 -14.71
N ASN A 16 -7.67 12.65 -14.05
CA ASN A 16 -8.85 13.32 -14.62
C ASN A 16 -9.80 12.37 -15.36
N ASP A 17 -9.91 11.13 -14.90
CA ASP A 17 -10.84 10.12 -15.41
C ASP A 17 -11.13 9.08 -14.32
N ASP A 18 -12.24 8.35 -14.44
CA ASP A 18 -12.70 7.38 -13.46
C ASP A 18 -12.28 5.95 -13.87
N ILE A 19 -11.46 5.30 -13.05
CA ILE A 19 -11.01 3.93 -13.29
C ILE A 19 -12.12 2.88 -13.12
N ALA A 20 -13.23 3.23 -12.50
CA ALA A 20 -14.39 2.36 -12.31
C ALA A 20 -15.50 2.52 -13.38
N GLU A 21 -15.25 3.30 -14.42
CA GLU A 21 -16.17 3.42 -15.56
C GLU A 21 -16.42 2.09 -16.30
N GLU A 22 -17.53 2.05 -17.06
CA GLU A 22 -17.81 0.91 -17.94
C GLU A 22 -16.66 0.71 -18.95
N SER A 23 -16.26 -0.54 -19.15
CA SER A 23 -15.11 -0.94 -19.98
C SER A 23 -15.09 -0.37 -21.41
N THR A 24 -16.26 -0.01 -21.94
CA THR A 24 -16.38 0.58 -23.29
C THR A 24 -15.91 2.03 -23.37
N ASN A 25 -15.87 2.73 -22.25
CA ASN A 25 -15.49 4.14 -22.16
C ASN A 25 -14.17 4.34 -21.38
N ASN A 26 -13.79 3.36 -20.58
CA ASN A 26 -12.65 3.45 -19.68
C ASN A 26 -11.31 3.48 -20.43
N ILE A 27 -10.62 4.61 -20.37
CA ILE A 27 -9.32 4.78 -21.03
C ILE A 27 -8.21 3.93 -20.40
N PHE A 28 -8.39 3.53 -19.13
CA PHE A 28 -7.45 2.68 -18.39
C PHE A 28 -7.72 1.18 -18.55
N GLN A 29 -8.71 0.78 -19.37
CA GLN A 29 -9.13 -0.62 -19.46
C GLN A 29 -8.00 -1.59 -19.79
N ASN A 30 -7.02 -1.18 -20.60
CA ASN A 30 -5.88 -2.04 -20.92
C ASN A 30 -4.98 -2.27 -19.71
N ILE A 31 -4.80 -1.26 -18.87
CA ILE A 31 -4.02 -1.34 -17.62
C ILE A 31 -4.78 -2.19 -16.60
N LEU A 32 -6.09 -1.94 -16.45
CA LEU A 32 -6.97 -2.70 -15.55
C LEU A 32 -7.05 -4.19 -15.89
N ASN A 33 -6.89 -4.54 -17.17
CA ASN A 33 -6.88 -5.94 -17.62
C ASN A 33 -5.52 -6.62 -17.45
N ASP A 34 -4.46 -5.87 -17.28
CA ASP A 34 -3.08 -6.36 -17.13
C ASP A 34 -2.67 -6.40 -15.66
N THR A 35 -3.39 -7.23 -14.90
CA THR A 35 -3.21 -7.36 -13.43
C THR A 35 -1.92 -8.07 -13.04
N GLU A 36 -1.22 -8.69 -14.01
CA GLU A 36 0.09 -9.29 -13.79
C GLU A 36 1.19 -8.22 -13.68
N ASN A 37 1.00 -7.05 -14.31
CA ASN A 37 2.00 -5.99 -14.37
C ASN A 37 1.56 -4.71 -13.63
N TYR A 38 0.26 -4.45 -13.48
CA TYR A 38 -0.25 -3.18 -12.98
C TYR A 38 -1.40 -3.34 -11.98
N HIS A 39 -1.42 -2.45 -10.98
CA HIS A 39 -2.52 -2.38 -10.03
C HIS A 39 -2.80 -0.94 -9.60
N PHE A 40 -4.07 -0.50 -9.72
CA PHE A 40 -4.53 0.72 -9.07
C PHE A 40 -4.83 0.43 -7.60
N SER A 41 -4.01 0.95 -6.70
CA SER A 41 -4.14 0.69 -5.26
C SER A 41 -5.41 1.30 -4.65
N ASP A 42 -6.05 2.24 -5.35
CA ASP A 42 -7.26 2.95 -4.98
C ASP A 42 -8.53 2.42 -5.67
N ILE A 43 -8.46 1.29 -6.37
CA ILE A 43 -9.62 0.71 -7.11
C ILE A 43 -10.83 0.48 -6.18
N ASP A 44 -10.61 0.05 -4.95
CA ASP A 44 -11.68 -0.16 -3.98
C ASP A 44 -12.35 1.15 -3.55
N ILE A 45 -11.61 2.27 -3.57
CA ILE A 45 -12.17 3.61 -3.32
C ILE A 45 -13.04 4.02 -4.51
N ALA A 46 -12.53 3.88 -5.73
CA ALA A 46 -13.27 4.21 -6.95
C ALA A 46 -14.59 3.42 -7.07
N MET A 47 -14.58 2.15 -6.70
CA MET A 47 -15.76 1.28 -6.67
C MET A 47 -16.62 1.45 -5.40
N GLY A 48 -16.13 2.20 -4.43
CA GLY A 48 -16.72 2.38 -3.11
C GLY A 48 -17.74 3.53 -3.02
N PRO A 49 -18.09 3.94 -1.80
CA PRO A 49 -19.06 5.01 -1.60
C PRO A 49 -18.49 6.37 -2.01
N ILE A 50 -19.31 7.20 -2.64
CA ILE A 50 -18.95 8.55 -3.11
C ILE A 50 -18.44 9.49 -2.01
N SER A 51 -18.71 9.19 -0.75
CA SER A 51 -18.17 9.95 0.39
C SER A 51 -16.67 9.81 0.55
N GLU A 52 -16.07 8.78 -0.06
CA GLU A 52 -14.65 8.50 -0.02
C GLU A 52 -13.89 8.98 -1.28
N TRP A 53 -14.60 9.54 -2.25
CA TRP A 53 -14.02 9.99 -3.50
C TRP A 53 -13.23 11.29 -3.34
N SER A 54 -12.23 11.46 -4.20
CA SER A 54 -11.27 12.57 -4.12
C SER A 54 -11.83 13.91 -4.58
N PHE A 55 -12.81 13.95 -5.47
CA PHE A 55 -13.44 15.16 -6.01
C PHE A 55 -14.91 15.30 -5.60
N PRO A 56 -15.22 15.87 -4.41
CA PRO A 56 -16.59 15.91 -3.87
C PRO A 56 -17.55 16.86 -4.56
N ASN A 57 -17.07 17.99 -5.15
CA ASN A 57 -17.92 19.00 -5.76
C ASN A 57 -18.71 18.45 -6.97
N TRP A 58 -18.11 17.57 -7.72
CA TRP A 58 -18.71 16.80 -8.79
C TRP A 58 -18.36 15.35 -8.56
N PRO A 59 -19.13 14.63 -7.72
CA PRO A 59 -18.68 13.38 -7.14
C PRO A 59 -18.03 12.45 -8.16
N SER A 60 -16.71 12.36 -8.08
CA SER A 60 -15.84 11.54 -8.93
C SER A 60 -14.59 11.15 -8.15
N HIS A 61 -13.99 10.04 -8.51
CA HIS A 61 -12.68 9.65 -8.00
C HIS A 61 -11.68 9.79 -9.15
N LEU A 62 -10.85 10.82 -9.10
CA LEU A 62 -9.97 11.24 -10.21
C LEU A 62 -8.48 11.14 -9.87
N ASP A 63 -8.17 11.07 -8.57
CA ASP A 63 -6.81 10.99 -8.07
C ASP A 63 -6.47 9.52 -7.81
N HIS A 64 -5.54 8.99 -8.59
CA HIS A 64 -5.22 7.57 -8.62
C HIS A 64 -3.77 7.29 -8.27
N ILE A 65 -3.51 6.06 -7.82
CA ILE A 65 -2.18 5.55 -7.52
C ILE A 65 -2.02 4.19 -8.19
N LEU A 66 -1.24 4.18 -9.28
CA LEU A 66 -0.89 2.99 -10.04
C LEU A 66 0.47 2.46 -9.59
N LEU A 67 0.54 1.17 -9.32
CA LEU A 67 1.72 0.44 -8.89
C LEU A 67 2.11 -0.60 -9.95
N THR A 68 3.41 -0.83 -10.11
CA THR A 68 3.93 -1.95 -10.89
C THR A 68 4.08 -3.20 -10.02
N ASN A 69 4.19 -4.37 -10.65
CA ASN A 69 4.16 -5.67 -9.99
C ASN A 69 5.31 -5.92 -9.01
N GLU A 70 6.44 -5.24 -9.15
CA GLU A 70 7.56 -5.31 -8.22
C GLU A 70 7.19 -4.81 -6.81
N LEU A 71 6.07 -4.08 -6.70
CA LEU A 71 5.54 -3.60 -5.43
C LEU A 71 4.45 -4.50 -4.84
N TYR A 72 4.10 -5.62 -5.50
CA TYR A 72 2.96 -6.46 -5.11
C TYR A 72 3.20 -7.24 -3.81
N ASP A 73 4.43 -7.57 -3.47
CA ASP A 73 4.75 -8.26 -2.22
C ASP A 73 4.31 -7.46 -0.99
N GLY A 74 4.31 -6.13 -1.10
CA GLY A 74 3.79 -5.21 -0.07
C GLY A 74 2.28 -5.00 -0.11
N MET A 75 1.55 -5.49 -1.11
CA MET A 75 0.15 -5.13 -1.32
C MET A 75 -0.82 -5.69 -0.28
N ASN A 76 -0.56 -6.87 0.28
CA ASN A 76 -1.40 -7.45 1.34
C ASN A 76 -1.42 -6.58 2.62
N THR A 77 -0.45 -5.71 2.77
CA THR A 77 -0.31 -4.76 3.89
C THR A 77 -0.50 -3.31 3.46
N THR A 78 -0.77 -3.08 2.18
CA THR A 78 -1.02 -1.76 1.61
C THR A 78 -2.37 -1.25 2.08
N ARG A 79 -2.39 0.01 2.50
CA ARG A 79 -3.62 0.74 2.80
C ARG A 79 -3.68 1.96 1.91
N THR A 80 -4.73 2.04 1.10
CA THR A 80 -5.03 3.23 0.31
C THR A 80 -6.28 3.89 0.88
N GLN A 81 -6.24 5.20 1.02
CA GLN A 81 -7.36 5.97 1.56
C GLN A 81 -7.37 7.40 1.03
N THR A 82 -8.55 7.96 0.90
CA THR A 82 -8.75 9.39 0.73
C THR A 82 -8.61 10.10 2.07
N ILE A 83 -7.74 11.11 2.14
CA ILE A 83 -7.49 11.86 3.37
C ILE A 83 -8.47 13.01 3.47
N LYS A 84 -9.43 12.90 4.39
CA LYS A 84 -10.48 13.90 4.61
C LYS A 84 -9.98 15.01 5.55
N ILE A 85 -9.09 15.87 5.05
CA ILE A 85 -8.57 17.02 5.81
C ILE A 85 -9.71 17.99 6.16
N ASP A 86 -10.70 18.08 5.30
CA ASP A 86 -11.90 18.89 5.48
C ASP A 86 -12.69 18.56 6.76
N ASP A 87 -12.65 17.32 7.25
CA ASP A 87 -13.27 16.93 8.52
C ASP A 87 -12.59 17.60 9.75
N HIS A 88 -11.36 18.09 9.57
CA HIS A 88 -10.53 18.72 10.61
C HIS A 88 -10.41 20.24 10.44
N VAL A 89 -10.96 20.81 9.38
CA VAL A 89 -10.94 22.25 9.12
C VAL A 89 -12.21 22.89 9.70
N SER A 90 -12.04 24.02 10.43
CA SER A 90 -13.17 24.80 10.92
C SER A 90 -13.91 25.42 9.75
N GLY A 91 -15.10 24.93 9.44
CA GLY A 91 -15.87 25.31 8.24
C GLY A 91 -16.05 24.16 7.27
N GLY A 92 -15.37 23.03 7.50
CA GLY A 92 -15.53 21.79 6.76
C GLY A 92 -15.12 21.90 5.32
N TRP A 93 -15.81 21.15 4.45
CA TRP A 93 -15.55 21.12 3.01
C TRP A 93 -15.54 22.50 2.35
N ASN A 94 -16.48 23.39 2.68
CA ASN A 94 -16.54 24.72 2.05
C ASN A 94 -15.29 25.56 2.29
N GLU A 95 -14.72 25.49 3.49
CA GLU A 95 -13.48 26.19 3.83
C GLU A 95 -12.28 25.56 3.14
N TYR A 96 -12.25 24.21 3.11
CA TYR A 96 -11.19 23.45 2.47
C TYR A 96 -11.16 23.73 0.95
N ASP A 97 -12.29 23.61 0.27
CA ASP A 97 -12.47 23.84 -1.17
C ASP A 97 -12.05 25.26 -1.60
N GLN A 98 -12.45 26.27 -0.82
CA GLN A 98 -12.16 27.66 -1.17
C GLN A 98 -10.71 28.08 -0.91
N ASN A 99 -10.02 27.49 0.06
CA ASN A 99 -8.75 28.02 0.56
C ASN A 99 -7.59 27.03 0.44
N ILE A 100 -7.85 25.76 0.16
CA ILE A 100 -6.82 24.72 0.09
C ILE A 100 -6.86 23.98 -1.25
N SER A 101 -7.93 23.20 -1.53
CA SER A 101 -8.07 22.43 -2.75
C SER A 101 -9.50 21.95 -2.93
N ASP A 102 -9.96 21.86 -4.18
CA ASP A 102 -11.20 21.20 -4.57
C ASP A 102 -11.07 19.67 -4.69
N HIS A 103 -9.87 19.13 -4.46
CA HIS A 103 -9.60 17.69 -4.36
C HIS A 103 -9.13 17.30 -2.95
N ARG A 104 -9.55 16.13 -2.48
CA ARG A 104 -8.99 15.46 -1.30
C ARG A 104 -7.76 14.65 -1.70
N PRO A 105 -6.67 14.69 -0.94
CA PRO A 105 -5.52 13.84 -1.20
C PRO A 105 -5.86 12.36 -1.11
N VAL A 106 -5.35 11.56 -2.04
CA VAL A 106 -5.34 10.09 -1.96
C VAL A 106 -3.94 9.66 -1.55
N ALA A 107 -3.85 8.79 -0.56
CA ALA A 107 -2.59 8.32 -0.01
C ALA A 107 -2.55 6.80 0.04
N VAL A 108 -1.39 6.24 -0.26
CA VAL A 108 -1.08 4.82 -0.08
C VAL A 108 0.02 4.65 0.95
N LYS A 109 -0.14 3.68 1.84
CA LYS A 109 0.91 3.18 2.71
C LYS A 109 1.30 1.80 2.22
N ILE A 110 2.50 1.68 1.68
CA ILE A 110 3.11 0.40 1.28
C ILE A 110 4.05 -0.01 2.41
N LEU A 111 3.86 -1.20 2.95
CA LEU A 111 4.86 -1.80 3.83
C LEU A 111 5.86 -2.53 2.94
N ASN A 112 7.12 -2.15 3.05
CA ASN A 112 8.18 -2.91 2.42
C ASN A 112 8.39 -4.20 3.22
N LEU A 113 7.94 -5.34 2.68
CA LEU A 113 8.04 -6.63 3.33
C LEU A 113 9.50 -7.05 3.54
N ILE A 114 10.40 -6.63 2.66
CA ILE A 114 11.83 -6.91 2.84
C ILE A 114 12.31 -6.29 4.16
N THR A 115 12.07 -4.99 4.39
CA THR A 115 12.44 -4.36 5.67
C THR A 115 11.62 -4.85 6.86
N TYR A 116 10.47 -5.47 6.64
CA TYR A 116 9.61 -6.00 7.71
C TYR A 116 10.12 -7.33 8.27
N TYR A 117 10.64 -8.21 7.42
CA TYR A 117 11.21 -9.50 7.80
C TYR A 117 12.73 -9.50 7.90
N ASP A 118 13.39 -8.43 7.47
CA ASP A 118 14.82 -8.20 7.55
C ASP A 118 15.17 -7.75 8.98
N ILE A 119 15.56 -8.71 9.80
CA ILE A 119 15.82 -8.49 11.23
C ILE A 119 17.22 -7.92 11.46
N ASP A 120 18.18 -8.29 10.63
CA ASP A 120 19.57 -7.81 10.76
C ASP A 120 19.85 -6.50 10.00
N GLY A 121 18.92 -6.08 9.13
CA GLY A 121 19.00 -4.81 8.41
C GLY A 121 19.92 -4.82 7.19
N ASP A 122 20.24 -6.00 6.65
CA ASP A 122 21.14 -6.16 5.51
C ASP A 122 20.42 -6.03 4.14
N VAL A 123 19.09 -5.82 4.14
CA VAL A 123 18.20 -5.69 2.98
C VAL A 123 17.95 -7.03 2.26
N ILE A 124 18.29 -8.15 2.87
CA ILE A 124 18.07 -9.51 2.33
C ILE A 124 17.30 -10.31 3.38
N VAL A 125 16.12 -10.80 3.07
CA VAL A 125 15.39 -11.72 3.97
C VAL A 125 15.79 -13.16 3.67
N ASN A 126 16.49 -13.79 4.61
CA ASN A 126 17.05 -15.11 4.43
C ASN A 126 17.14 -15.92 5.75
N ASP A 127 17.89 -17.03 5.75
CA ASP A 127 18.05 -17.90 6.90
C ASP A 127 18.74 -17.21 8.10
N GLU A 128 19.51 -16.13 7.87
CA GLU A 128 20.19 -15.38 8.94
C GLU A 128 19.18 -14.64 9.81
N ASP A 129 18.07 -14.14 9.23
CA ASP A 129 16.94 -13.54 9.97
C ASP A 129 16.23 -14.59 10.83
N ILE A 130 16.04 -15.81 10.29
CA ILE A 130 15.51 -16.94 11.05
C ILE A 130 16.38 -17.23 12.25
N ASP A 131 17.70 -17.32 12.06
CA ASP A 131 18.65 -17.63 13.14
C ASP A 131 18.60 -16.56 14.24
N ILE A 132 18.51 -15.28 13.87
CA ILE A 132 18.40 -14.17 14.84
C ILE A 132 17.10 -14.28 15.64
N LEU A 133 15.97 -14.52 14.99
CA LEU A 133 14.69 -14.67 15.69
C LEU A 133 14.69 -15.89 16.59
N VAL A 134 15.23 -17.02 16.14
CA VAL A 134 15.39 -18.25 16.95
C VAL A 134 16.24 -18.00 18.18
N LEU A 135 17.38 -17.31 18.03
CA LEU A 135 18.27 -16.96 19.16
C LEU A 135 17.52 -16.06 20.16
N HIS A 136 16.78 -15.08 19.68
CA HIS A 136 15.96 -14.20 20.51
C HIS A 136 14.93 -15.01 21.34
N LEU A 137 14.21 -15.93 20.70
CA LEU A 137 13.18 -16.76 21.37
C LEU A 137 13.76 -17.74 22.40
N ILE A 138 15.03 -18.17 22.24
CA ILE A 138 15.67 -19.17 23.14
C ILE A 138 16.38 -18.49 24.31
N GLU A 139 17.00 -17.33 24.09
CA GLU A 139 17.90 -16.70 25.06
C GLU A 139 17.23 -15.64 25.94
N ASP A 140 15.93 -15.38 25.75
CA ASP A 140 15.16 -14.35 26.50
C ASP A 140 15.85 -12.96 26.46
N ASN A 141 16.44 -12.63 25.30
CA ASN A 141 17.13 -11.36 25.06
C ASN A 141 16.11 -10.22 24.89
N GLU A 142 16.58 -8.95 25.00
CA GLU A 142 15.72 -7.76 24.85
C GLU A 142 14.86 -7.84 23.58
N LEU A 143 13.58 -7.54 23.72
CA LEU A 143 12.55 -7.59 22.68
C LEU A 143 13.00 -6.87 21.40
N ILE A 144 13.03 -7.60 20.30
CA ILE A 144 13.06 -7.02 18.97
C ILE A 144 11.61 -6.65 18.64
N ASP A 145 11.16 -5.47 19.08
CA ASP A 145 9.77 -4.99 18.87
C ASP A 145 9.32 -5.02 17.40
N THR A 146 10.28 -5.11 16.47
CA THR A 146 10.05 -5.16 15.02
C THR A 146 9.72 -6.56 14.50
N ALA A 147 9.91 -7.61 15.30
CA ALA A 147 9.72 -9.01 14.87
C ALA A 147 8.33 -9.59 15.21
N ASP A 148 7.37 -8.77 15.61
CA ASP A 148 5.95 -9.16 15.76
C ASP A 148 5.28 -9.21 14.37
N PHE A 149 5.52 -10.29 13.64
CA PHE A 149 5.08 -10.46 12.26
C PHE A 149 3.61 -10.87 12.13
N ASN A 150 2.98 -11.30 13.20
CA ASN A 150 1.56 -11.61 13.24
C ASN A 150 0.70 -10.47 13.82
N GLN A 151 1.35 -9.41 14.41
CA GLN A 151 0.75 -8.22 14.99
C GLN A 151 -0.18 -8.51 16.18
N ASP A 152 0.17 -9.52 16.99
CA ASP A 152 -0.57 -9.84 18.21
C ASP A 152 0.04 -9.20 19.48
N SER A 153 1.07 -8.41 19.32
CA SER A 153 1.85 -7.70 20.36
C SER A 153 2.75 -8.63 21.21
N VAL A 154 3.04 -9.83 20.71
CA VAL A 154 3.95 -10.78 21.35
C VAL A 154 4.89 -11.35 20.29
N VAL A 155 6.20 -11.24 20.48
CA VAL A 155 7.17 -11.91 19.61
C VAL A 155 7.36 -13.35 20.10
N ASP A 156 6.85 -14.33 19.33
CA ASP A 156 6.89 -15.75 19.71
C ASP A 156 7.09 -16.70 18.50
N ILE A 157 6.81 -17.98 18.72
CA ILE A 157 6.98 -19.02 17.68
C ILE A 157 6.08 -18.80 16.45
N PHE A 158 4.97 -18.07 16.59
CA PHE A 158 4.07 -17.81 15.47
C PHE A 158 4.66 -16.76 14.52
N ASP A 159 5.49 -15.84 15.01
CA ASP A 159 6.25 -14.88 14.18
C ASP A 159 7.34 -15.61 13.40
N LEU A 160 8.02 -16.55 14.05
CA LEU A 160 8.99 -17.40 13.37
C LEU A 160 8.35 -18.19 12.23
N PHE A 161 7.13 -18.71 12.40
CA PHE A 161 6.41 -19.39 11.32
C PHE A 161 6.07 -18.42 10.18
N ARG A 162 5.74 -17.17 10.47
CA ARG A 162 5.50 -16.15 9.43
C ARG A 162 6.76 -15.85 8.61
N LEU A 163 7.90 -15.70 9.29
CA LEU A 163 9.18 -15.48 8.62
C LEU A 163 9.59 -16.68 7.75
N ILE A 164 9.49 -17.90 8.27
CA ILE A 164 9.77 -19.14 7.52
C ILE A 164 8.86 -19.25 6.29
N ASP A 165 7.55 -19.01 6.46
CA ASP A 165 6.59 -19.05 5.36
C ASP A 165 6.94 -18.03 4.28
N PHE A 166 7.32 -16.80 4.66
CA PHE A 166 7.77 -15.77 3.74
C PHE A 166 9.00 -16.21 2.92
N ILE A 167 10.01 -16.78 3.57
CA ILE A 167 11.28 -17.17 2.91
C ILE A 167 11.10 -18.35 1.95
N TYR A 168 10.25 -19.33 2.32
CA TYR A 168 10.18 -20.60 1.58
C TYR A 168 8.90 -20.83 0.77
N SER A 169 7.95 -19.88 0.80
CA SER A 169 6.69 -20.00 0.03
C SER A 169 6.69 -19.19 -1.28
N ASN A 170 7.75 -18.42 -1.55
CA ASN A 170 7.95 -17.64 -2.79
C ASN A 170 8.88 -18.32 -3.76
#